data_f24902008d843db5ee28e33b5f2d9de5
#
_entry.id   f24902008d843db5ee28e33b5f2d9de5
#
_cell.length_a   1.000
_cell.length_b   1.000
_cell.length_c   1.000
_cell.angle_alpha   90.00
_cell.angle_beta   90.00
_cell.angle_gamma   90.00
#
_symmetry.space_group_name_H-M   'P 1'
#
loop_
_entity.id
_entity.type
_entity.pdbx_description
1 polymer ?
#
loop_
_entity_poly.entity_id
_entity_poly.type
_entity_poly.pdbx_seq_one_letter_code
_entity_poly.pdbx_strand_id
1 'polypeptide(L)'
;MVRAVTEKNQERALELYYDLLTLKEPPMRILFLLAKQYRQLLQVKQFGAAGLAQTEMASKLGVPTFAVRNIVSCARAYSISELEQAVRDFVDAEESVKTGRLEDKLSVELLIIKYSSKKAAG
;
A
#
# COMPACT_ATOMS: atom_id res chain seq x y z
N MET A 1 -7.39 -7.75 -1.74
CA MET A 1 -6.86 -7.38 -0.41
C MET A 1 -6.19 -6.01 -0.44
N VAL A 2 -5.23 -5.77 -1.29
CA VAL A 2 -4.55 -4.47 -1.40
C VAL A 2 -5.55 -3.33 -1.61
N ARG A 3 -6.51 -3.51 -2.52
CA ARG A 3 -7.55 -2.51 -2.78
C ARG A 3 -8.39 -2.21 -1.54
N ALA A 4 -8.75 -3.24 -0.77
CA ALA A 4 -9.52 -3.05 0.45
C ALA A 4 -8.75 -2.22 1.49
N VAL A 5 -7.43 -2.40 1.57
CA VAL A 5 -6.57 -1.60 2.46
C VAL A 5 -6.55 -0.14 2.00
N THR A 6 -6.28 0.12 0.72
CA THR A 6 -6.19 1.49 0.19
C THR A 6 -7.53 2.22 0.21
N GLU A 7 -8.64 1.49 0.13
CA GLU A 7 -9.98 2.08 0.25
C GLU A 7 -10.44 2.19 1.71
N LYS A 8 -9.59 1.81 2.65
CA LYS A 8 -9.85 1.90 4.10
C LYS A 8 -11.05 1.06 4.53
N ASN A 9 -11.25 -0.07 3.88
CA ASN A 9 -12.26 -1.06 4.26
C ASN A 9 -11.58 -2.15 5.10
N GLN A 10 -11.41 -1.87 6.39
CA GLN A 10 -10.64 -2.72 7.30
C GLN A 10 -11.22 -4.12 7.45
N GLU A 11 -12.52 -4.22 7.62
CA GLU A 11 -13.18 -5.52 7.78
C GLU A 11 -12.90 -6.42 6.59
N ARG A 12 -13.08 -5.89 5.38
CA ARG A 12 -12.84 -6.65 4.15
C ARG A 12 -11.36 -6.95 3.95
N ALA A 13 -10.49 -6.00 4.29
CA ALA A 13 -9.04 -6.17 4.16
C ALA A 13 -8.55 -7.31 5.04
N LEU A 14 -8.98 -7.36 6.29
CA LEU A 14 -8.59 -8.43 7.23
C LEU A 14 -9.18 -9.78 6.83
N GLU A 15 -10.44 -9.80 6.41
CA GLU A 15 -11.08 -11.02 5.91
C GLU A 15 -10.28 -11.62 4.76
N LEU A 16 -9.93 -10.79 3.78
CA LEU A 16 -9.15 -11.24 2.62
C LEU A 16 -7.74 -11.68 3.01
N TYR A 17 -7.13 -10.98 3.98
CA TYR A 17 -5.81 -11.36 4.46
C TYR A 17 -5.84 -12.75 5.09
N TYR A 18 -6.81 -13.02 5.96
CA TYR A 18 -6.92 -14.33 6.61
C TYR A 18 -7.23 -15.43 5.59
N ASP A 19 -8.03 -15.13 4.56
CA ASP A 19 -8.28 -16.08 3.47
C ASP A 19 -6.98 -16.43 2.74
N LEU A 20 -6.14 -15.44 2.46
CA LEU A 20 -4.85 -15.66 1.81
C LEU A 20 -3.92 -16.51 2.66
N LEU A 21 -3.93 -16.30 3.98
CA LEU A 21 -3.14 -17.13 4.91
C LEU A 21 -3.62 -18.57 4.89
N THR A 22 -4.93 -18.78 4.83
CA THR A 22 -5.53 -20.12 4.74
C THR A 22 -5.08 -20.83 3.47
N LEU A 23 -4.93 -20.08 2.37
CA LEU A 23 -4.41 -20.58 1.11
C LEU A 23 -2.89 -20.73 1.09
N LYS A 24 -2.24 -20.48 2.24
CA LYS A 24 -0.78 -20.58 2.42
C LYS A 24 0.00 -19.57 1.59
N GLU A 25 -0.62 -18.45 1.27
CA GLU A 25 0.10 -17.36 0.62
C GLU A 25 1.15 -16.80 1.58
N PRO A 26 2.41 -16.63 1.17
CA PRO A 26 3.45 -16.12 2.06
C PRO A 26 3.15 -14.69 2.50
N PRO A 27 3.18 -14.37 3.80
CA PRO A 27 2.93 -13.01 4.28
C PRO A 27 3.85 -11.96 3.66
N MET A 28 5.10 -12.30 3.40
CA MET A 28 6.08 -11.36 2.83
C MET A 28 5.73 -10.99 1.39
N ARG A 29 5.05 -11.88 0.66
CA ARG A 29 4.54 -11.55 -0.68
C ARG A 29 3.42 -10.52 -0.60
N ILE A 30 2.55 -10.66 0.40
CA ILE A 30 1.47 -9.70 0.65
C ILE A 30 2.08 -8.34 1.01
N LEU A 31 3.09 -8.33 1.87
CA LEU A 31 3.82 -7.12 2.24
C LEU A 31 4.41 -6.43 1.00
N PHE A 32 5.03 -7.21 0.11
CA PHE A 32 5.60 -6.69 -1.12
C PHE A 32 4.53 -5.98 -1.99
N LEU A 33 3.36 -6.61 -2.14
CA LEU A 33 2.27 -6.05 -2.94
C LEU A 33 1.72 -4.76 -2.34
N LEU A 34 1.57 -4.73 -1.02
CA LEU A 34 1.14 -3.51 -0.32
C LEU A 34 2.16 -2.39 -0.48
N ALA A 35 3.44 -2.70 -0.27
CA ALA A 35 4.52 -1.73 -0.41
C ALA A 35 4.56 -1.15 -1.82
N LYS A 36 4.41 -1.99 -2.83
CA LYS A 36 4.38 -1.57 -4.23
C LYS A 36 3.23 -0.60 -4.48
N GLN A 37 2.03 -0.92 -3.98
CA GLN A 37 0.86 -0.06 -4.16
C GLN A 37 1.08 1.32 -3.52
N TYR A 38 1.55 1.36 -2.28
CA TYR A 38 1.77 2.65 -1.60
C TYR A 38 2.89 3.47 -2.24
N ARG A 39 3.93 2.82 -2.77
CA ARG A 39 4.95 3.54 -3.55
C ARG A 39 4.35 4.18 -4.80
N GLN A 40 3.46 3.47 -5.50
CA GLN A 40 2.80 4.01 -6.70
C GLN A 40 1.89 5.17 -6.35
N LEU A 41 1.15 5.09 -5.24
CA LEU A 41 0.33 6.20 -4.76
C LEU A 41 1.17 7.45 -4.50
N LEU A 42 2.31 7.26 -3.83
CA LEU A 42 3.24 8.36 -3.56
C LEU A 42 3.80 8.96 -4.85
N GLN A 43 4.23 8.10 -5.77
CA GLN A 43 4.80 8.54 -7.03
C GLN A 43 3.82 9.37 -7.85
N VAL A 44 2.55 8.95 -7.98
CA VAL A 44 1.59 9.73 -8.76
C VAL A 44 1.30 11.08 -8.10
N LYS A 45 1.31 11.16 -6.78
CA LYS A 45 1.15 12.44 -6.09
C LYS A 45 2.34 13.38 -6.34
N GLN A 46 3.54 12.83 -6.29
CA GLN A 46 4.76 13.60 -6.57
C GLN A 46 4.80 14.07 -8.03
N PHE A 47 4.46 13.19 -8.97
CA PHE A 47 4.39 13.53 -10.38
C PHE A 47 3.32 14.59 -10.65
N GLY A 48 2.16 14.48 -10.01
CA GLY A 48 1.10 15.48 -10.13
C GLY A 48 1.52 16.85 -9.61
N ALA A 49 2.22 16.88 -8.49
CA ALA A 49 2.75 18.11 -7.92
C ALA A 49 3.81 18.75 -8.84
N ALA A 50 4.52 17.95 -9.62
CA ALA A 50 5.49 18.42 -10.62
C ALA A 50 4.85 18.77 -11.96
N GLY A 51 3.53 18.65 -12.08
CA GLY A 51 2.79 19.05 -13.27
C GLY A 51 2.73 17.99 -14.39
N LEU A 52 3.09 16.74 -14.11
CA LEU A 52 3.04 15.69 -15.11
C LEU A 52 1.60 15.31 -15.46
N ALA A 53 1.33 15.07 -16.74
CA ALA A 53 0.08 14.50 -17.20
C ALA A 53 0.02 12.99 -16.90
N GLN A 54 -1.18 12.44 -16.85
CA GLN A 54 -1.36 11.01 -16.55
C GLN A 54 -0.68 10.09 -17.56
N THR A 55 -0.60 10.50 -18.84
CA THR A 55 0.11 9.72 -19.87
C THR A 55 1.60 9.65 -19.58
N GLU A 56 2.19 10.74 -19.08
CA GLU A 56 3.60 10.78 -18.68
C GLU A 56 3.83 9.90 -17.44
N MET A 57 2.91 9.95 -16.48
CA MET A 57 2.97 9.11 -15.29
C MET A 57 2.94 7.63 -15.67
N ALA A 58 2.06 7.26 -16.60
CA ALA A 58 1.95 5.89 -17.08
C ALA A 58 3.28 5.38 -17.66
N SER A 59 3.92 6.22 -18.46
CA SER A 59 5.22 5.90 -19.04
C SER A 59 6.29 5.67 -17.96
N LYS A 60 6.35 6.58 -16.98
CA LYS A 60 7.34 6.49 -15.89
C LYS A 60 7.10 5.32 -14.95
N LEU A 61 5.84 4.97 -14.70
CA LEU A 61 5.47 3.85 -13.83
C LEU A 61 5.51 2.50 -14.57
N GLY A 62 5.53 2.52 -15.90
CA GLY A 62 5.49 1.29 -16.69
C GLY A 62 4.15 0.59 -16.63
N VAL A 63 3.05 1.34 -16.52
CA VAL A 63 1.68 0.81 -16.44
C VAL A 63 0.79 1.47 -17.50
N PRO A 64 -0.33 0.84 -17.87
CA PRO A 64 -1.28 1.46 -18.80
C PRO A 64 -1.92 2.73 -18.21
N THR A 65 -2.32 3.66 -19.07
CA THR A 65 -2.94 4.93 -18.63
C THR A 65 -4.19 4.71 -17.79
N PHE A 66 -5.00 3.68 -18.10
CA PHE A 66 -6.19 3.41 -17.30
C PHE A 66 -5.83 3.02 -15.85
N ALA A 67 -4.71 2.31 -15.67
CA ALA A 67 -4.24 1.95 -14.33
C ALA A 67 -3.80 3.19 -13.55
N VAL A 68 -3.18 4.17 -14.23
CA VAL A 68 -2.80 5.44 -13.60
C VAL A 68 -4.01 6.18 -13.07
N ARG A 69 -5.13 6.19 -13.80
CA ARG A 69 -6.35 6.84 -13.33
C ARG A 69 -6.84 6.25 -12.01
N ASN A 70 -6.77 4.94 -11.88
CA ASN A 70 -7.16 4.26 -10.64
C ASN A 70 -6.21 4.61 -9.50
N ILE A 71 -4.90 4.63 -9.77
CA ILE A 71 -3.90 4.98 -8.76
C ILE A 71 -4.08 6.42 -8.30
N VAL A 72 -4.29 7.36 -9.22
CA VAL A 72 -4.53 8.78 -8.90
C VAL A 72 -5.79 8.92 -8.05
N SER A 73 -6.86 8.22 -8.41
CA SER A 73 -8.11 8.24 -7.64
C SER A 73 -7.91 7.76 -6.20
N CYS A 74 -7.21 6.64 -6.02
CA CYS A 74 -6.90 6.13 -4.68
C CYS A 74 -6.01 7.09 -3.90
N ALA A 75 -5.05 7.73 -4.58
CA ALA A 75 -4.10 8.62 -3.93
C ALA A 75 -4.75 9.88 -3.34
N ARG A 76 -5.95 10.25 -3.82
CA ARG A 76 -6.66 11.43 -3.29
C ARG A 76 -7.02 11.30 -1.82
N ALA A 77 -7.15 10.09 -1.31
CA ALA A 77 -7.48 9.84 0.09
C ALA A 77 -6.30 10.05 1.03
N TYR A 78 -5.10 10.29 0.50
CA TYR A 78 -3.87 10.38 1.28
C TYR A 78 -3.11 11.67 0.97
N SER A 79 -2.43 12.20 2.00
CA SER A 79 -1.44 13.26 1.78
C SER A 79 -0.10 12.63 1.39
N ILE A 80 0.79 13.44 0.80
CA ILE A 80 2.15 13.00 0.50
C ILE A 80 2.85 12.53 1.78
N SER A 81 2.68 13.27 2.87
CA SER A 81 3.27 12.93 4.17
C SER A 81 2.82 11.56 4.68
N GLU A 82 1.52 11.26 4.58
CA GLU A 82 0.97 9.96 4.97
C GLU A 82 1.56 8.84 4.13
N LEU A 83 1.71 9.06 2.82
CA LEU A 83 2.26 8.05 1.91
C LEU A 83 3.75 7.84 2.14
N GLU A 84 4.50 8.90 2.45
CA GLU A 84 5.91 8.78 2.81
C GLU A 84 6.07 7.96 4.09
N GLN A 85 5.21 8.19 5.08
CA GLN A 85 5.23 7.41 6.31
C GLN A 85 4.88 5.95 6.04
N ALA A 86 3.90 5.69 5.18
CA ALA A 86 3.52 4.33 4.82
C ALA A 86 4.70 3.58 4.19
N VAL A 87 5.39 4.21 3.25
CA VAL A 87 6.55 3.59 2.60
C VAL A 87 7.63 3.26 3.64
N ARG A 88 7.90 4.17 4.57
CA ARG A 88 8.86 3.91 5.66
C ARG A 88 8.41 2.74 6.54
N ASP A 89 7.13 2.69 6.88
CA ASP A 89 6.59 1.62 7.72
C ASP A 89 6.74 0.25 7.05
N PHE A 90 6.55 0.16 5.74
CA PHE A 90 6.72 -1.09 5.00
C PHE A 90 8.18 -1.54 5.00
N VAL A 91 9.13 -0.62 4.84
CA VAL A 91 10.56 -0.91 4.91
C VAL A 91 10.93 -1.40 6.33
N ASP A 92 10.44 -0.71 7.36
CA ASP A 92 10.70 -1.08 8.75
C ASP A 92 10.12 -2.45 9.10
N ALA A 93 8.93 -2.76 8.56
CA ALA A 93 8.29 -4.05 8.79
C ALA A 93 9.11 -5.19 8.17
N GLU A 94 9.60 -5.00 6.95
CA GLU A 94 10.45 -5.98 6.28
C GLU A 94 11.73 -6.22 7.10
N GLU A 95 12.36 -5.16 7.57
CA GLU A 95 13.57 -5.24 8.40
C GLU A 95 13.29 -5.97 9.72
N SER A 96 12.15 -5.68 10.35
CA SER A 96 11.78 -6.33 11.62
C SER A 96 11.62 -7.84 11.47
N VAL A 97 11.07 -8.28 10.33
CA VAL A 97 10.92 -9.71 10.05
C VAL A 97 12.28 -10.34 9.77
N LYS A 98 13.11 -9.69 8.95
CA LYS A 98 14.44 -10.19 8.61
C LYS A 98 15.37 -10.34 9.81
N THR A 99 15.25 -9.45 10.79
CA THR A 99 16.06 -9.49 12.00
C THR A 99 15.43 -10.33 13.12
N GLY A 100 14.27 -10.95 12.87
CA GLY A 100 13.61 -11.81 13.85
C GLY A 100 12.92 -11.08 14.99
N ARG A 101 12.75 -9.74 14.89
CA ARG A 101 12.09 -8.95 15.94
C ARG A 101 10.58 -9.10 15.92
N LEU A 102 10.02 -9.48 14.79
CA LEU A 102 8.57 -9.60 14.63
C LEU A 102 8.26 -10.74 13.67
N GLU A 103 7.25 -11.55 14.01
CA GLU A 103 6.78 -12.62 13.16
C GLU A 103 6.14 -12.01 11.89
N ASP A 104 6.35 -12.67 10.74
CA ASP A 104 5.89 -12.18 9.45
C ASP A 104 4.37 -11.96 9.39
N LYS A 105 3.57 -12.93 9.86
CA LYS A 105 2.10 -12.83 9.86
C LYS A 105 1.63 -11.64 10.69
N LEU A 106 2.21 -11.44 11.85
CA LEU A 106 1.85 -10.34 12.74
C LEU A 106 2.28 -8.99 12.15
N SER A 107 3.48 -8.93 11.57
CA SER A 107 3.99 -7.71 10.96
C SER A 107 3.05 -7.21 9.86
N VAL A 108 2.62 -8.09 8.97
CA VAL A 108 1.70 -7.72 7.88
C VAL A 108 0.32 -7.36 8.42
N GLU A 109 -0.19 -8.13 9.40
CA GLU A 109 -1.49 -7.85 10.01
C GLU A 109 -1.54 -6.45 10.63
N LEU A 110 -0.51 -6.06 11.35
CA LEU A 110 -0.44 -4.73 11.98
C LEU A 110 -0.45 -3.61 10.94
N LEU A 111 0.22 -3.80 9.81
CA LEU A 111 0.20 -2.82 8.73
C LEU A 111 -1.18 -2.72 8.08
N ILE A 112 -1.83 -3.85 7.86
CA ILE A 112 -3.18 -3.88 7.31
C ILE A 112 -4.14 -3.13 8.23
N ILE A 113 -4.05 -3.38 9.53
CA ILE A 113 -4.88 -2.70 10.52
C ILE A 113 -4.64 -1.18 10.47
N LYS A 114 -3.37 -0.77 10.47
CA LYS A 114 -3.02 0.65 10.49
C LYS A 114 -3.53 1.38 9.25
N TYR A 115 -3.28 0.84 8.06
CA TYR A 115 -3.56 1.55 6.82
C TYR A 115 -4.97 1.35 6.29
N SER A 116 -5.71 0.37 6.78
CA SER A 116 -7.13 0.19 6.44
C SER A 116 -8.07 0.90 7.41
N SER A 117 -7.55 1.51 8.45
CA SER A 117 -8.35 2.23 9.44
C SER A 117 -8.74 3.62 8.93
N LYS A 118 -10.02 3.97 9.08
CA LYS A 118 -10.51 5.31 8.72
C LYS A 118 -9.99 6.38 9.67
N LYS A 119 -9.50 6.00 10.85
CA LYS A 119 -8.98 6.92 11.85
C LYS A 119 -7.51 7.24 11.67
N ALA A 120 -6.84 6.57 10.73
CA ALA A 120 -5.39 6.72 10.53
C ALA A 120 -5.00 8.12 10.08
N ALA A 121 -5.92 8.88 9.53
CA ALA A 121 -5.70 10.23 9.04
C ALA A 121 -5.75 11.29 10.15
N GLY A 122 -6.06 10.88 11.36
CA GLY A 122 -6.13 11.80 12.48
C GLY A 122 -4.79 12.41 12.84
#